data_07089809759072ac1d314ad7401de0a7
#
_entry.id   07089809759072ac1d314ad7401de0a7
#
_cell.length_a   1.000
_cell.length_b   1.000
_cell.length_c   1.000
_cell.angle_alpha   90.00
_cell.angle_beta   90.00
_cell.angle_gamma   90.00
#
_symmetry.space_group_name_H-M   'P 1'
#
loop_
_entity.id
_entity.type
_entity.pdbx_description
1 polymer ?
#
loop_
_entity_poly.entity_id
_entity_poly.type
_entity_poly.pdbx_seq_one_letter_code
_entity_poly.pdbx_strand_id
1 'polypeptide(L)'
;AIAENPGQGYNPFFLYGSTGLGKTHLLHAIGNGILANKPNARVLYIHANNFMQHMVKAMRDNKMDQFKKFYRSLDALLVDDIQFFAEKEKTQEEFFHIFNSLFETGRQIILTSDRYPKEIEKIEERLKSRFGWGLTTAIEPPDLETRVAILLKKAEEHNMELPEEVAFFIAQRLRTNVRELEGALNRVKAMQDFKGGHIDIDFVRDTLKDILAL
;
A
#
# COMPACT_ATOMS: atom_id res chain seq x y z
N ALA A 1 -8.71 12.80 8.46
CA ALA A 1 -9.94 13.10 7.69
C ALA A 1 -10.66 11.83 7.23
N ILE A 2 -10.08 10.98 6.32
CA ILE A 2 -10.78 9.76 5.81
C ILE A 2 -11.11 8.78 6.93
N ALA A 3 -10.17 8.53 7.85
CA ALA A 3 -10.37 7.62 8.97
C ALA A 3 -11.40 8.12 9.99
N GLU A 4 -11.57 9.42 10.11
CA GLU A 4 -12.53 10.06 11.03
C GLU A 4 -13.95 10.02 10.47
N ASN A 5 -14.09 10.28 9.16
CA ASN A 5 -15.38 10.38 8.47
C ASN A 5 -15.40 9.55 7.18
N PRO A 6 -15.33 8.22 7.29
CA PRO A 6 -15.31 7.35 6.12
C PRO A 6 -16.60 7.49 5.31
N GLY A 7 -16.45 7.55 3.98
CA GLY A 7 -17.54 7.73 3.02
C GLY A 7 -17.98 9.19 2.80
N GLN A 8 -17.45 10.13 3.57
CA GLN A 8 -17.79 11.54 3.45
C GLN A 8 -16.59 12.36 2.94
N GLY A 9 -16.75 13.02 1.82
CA GLY A 9 -15.80 14.01 1.28
C GLY A 9 -14.75 13.45 0.32
N TYR A 10 -14.09 12.36 0.64
CA TYR A 10 -12.99 11.77 -0.16
C TYR A 10 -13.29 10.33 -0.55
N ASN A 11 -14.34 10.13 -1.36
CA ASN A 11 -14.77 8.81 -1.78
C ASN A 11 -15.04 8.77 -3.30
N PRO A 12 -14.38 7.89 -4.05
CA PRO A 12 -13.26 7.04 -3.63
C PRO A 12 -11.99 7.87 -3.30
N PHE A 13 -11.09 7.30 -2.51
CA PHE A 13 -9.75 7.81 -2.33
C PHE A 13 -8.77 6.96 -3.12
N PHE A 14 -8.05 7.58 -4.03
CA PHE A 14 -7.14 6.91 -4.94
C PHE A 14 -5.71 7.37 -4.72
N LEU A 15 -4.85 6.43 -4.33
CA LEU A 15 -3.42 6.66 -4.11
C LEU A 15 -2.62 6.06 -5.25
N TYR A 16 -1.74 6.83 -5.87
CA TYR A 16 -0.86 6.30 -6.88
C TYR A 16 0.59 6.73 -6.68
N GLY A 17 1.51 5.98 -7.25
CA GLY A 17 2.93 6.25 -7.21
C GLY A 17 3.74 4.99 -7.44
N SER A 18 5.01 5.14 -7.73
CA SER A 18 5.92 4.04 -8.01
C SER A 18 5.91 2.98 -6.91
N THR A 19 6.33 1.78 -7.26
CA THR A 19 6.43 0.66 -6.32
C THR A 19 7.38 1.00 -5.16
N GLY A 20 7.00 0.58 -3.95
CA GLY A 20 7.85 0.73 -2.76
C GLY A 20 7.79 2.09 -2.07
N LEU A 21 6.84 2.98 -2.42
CA LEU A 21 6.67 4.30 -1.78
C LEU A 21 5.79 4.29 -0.52
N GLY A 22 5.28 3.12 -0.10
CA GLY A 22 4.48 3.02 1.12
C GLY A 22 2.96 3.10 0.92
N LYS A 23 2.44 2.91 -0.32
CA LYS A 23 0.99 2.88 -0.60
C LYS A 23 0.25 1.87 0.28
N THR A 24 0.73 0.63 0.32
CA THR A 24 0.16 -0.44 1.16
C THR A 24 0.18 -0.07 2.64
N HIS A 25 1.29 0.52 3.12
CA HIS A 25 1.41 0.98 4.51
C HIS A 25 0.35 2.03 4.84
N LEU A 26 0.13 2.98 3.95
CA LEU A 26 -0.88 4.01 4.13
C LEU A 26 -2.31 3.44 4.10
N LEU A 27 -2.58 2.45 3.23
CA LEU A 27 -3.85 1.72 3.26
C LEU A 27 -4.11 1.09 4.63
N HIS A 28 -3.14 0.37 5.17
CA HIS A 28 -3.27 -0.24 6.50
C HIS A 28 -3.45 0.82 7.59
N ALA A 29 -2.72 1.93 7.53
CA ALA A 29 -2.86 3.02 8.50
C ALA A 29 -4.28 3.63 8.47
N ILE A 30 -4.86 3.83 7.27
CA ILE A 30 -6.22 4.32 7.15
C ILE A 30 -7.22 3.29 7.65
N GLY A 31 -7.08 2.02 7.29
CA GLY A 31 -7.96 0.94 7.75
C GLY A 31 -7.97 0.82 9.29
N ASN A 32 -6.80 0.83 9.90
CA ASN A 32 -6.65 0.81 11.36
C ASN A 32 -7.24 2.07 12.00
N GLY A 33 -7.06 3.24 11.37
CA GLY A 33 -7.66 4.49 11.83
C GLY A 33 -9.19 4.47 11.79
N ILE A 34 -9.80 3.86 10.77
CA ILE A 34 -11.26 3.67 10.70
C ILE A 34 -11.72 2.77 11.86
N LEU A 35 -11.03 1.65 12.10
CA LEU A 35 -11.38 0.72 13.19
C LEU A 35 -11.18 1.34 14.57
N ALA A 36 -10.16 2.18 14.76
CA ALA A 36 -9.95 2.91 16.02
C ALA A 36 -11.12 3.86 16.33
N ASN A 37 -11.65 4.53 15.29
CA ASN A 37 -12.79 5.45 15.45
C ASN A 37 -14.15 4.74 15.45
N LYS A 38 -14.27 3.61 14.74
CA LYS A 38 -15.48 2.80 14.61
C LYS A 38 -15.15 1.32 14.78
N PRO A 39 -15.02 0.81 16.02
CA PRO A 39 -14.55 -0.57 16.28
C PRO A 39 -15.41 -1.68 15.66
N ASN A 40 -16.70 -1.40 15.41
CA ASN A 40 -17.64 -2.36 14.80
C ASN A 40 -17.73 -2.24 13.27
N ALA A 41 -16.93 -1.38 12.64
CA ALA A 41 -16.93 -1.22 11.20
C ALA A 41 -16.38 -2.47 10.50
N ARG A 42 -17.01 -2.86 9.41
CA ARG A 42 -16.54 -3.95 8.54
C ARG A 42 -15.56 -3.39 7.53
N VAL A 43 -14.28 -3.43 7.87
CA VAL A 43 -13.18 -2.93 7.04
C VAL A 43 -12.46 -4.12 6.42
N LEU A 44 -12.37 -4.14 5.09
CA LEU A 44 -11.60 -5.14 4.35
C LEU A 44 -10.44 -4.47 3.61
N TYR A 45 -9.23 -4.92 3.91
CA TYR A 45 -8.05 -4.73 3.04
C TYR A 45 -7.88 -5.97 2.18
N ILE A 46 -7.72 -5.80 0.88
CA ILE A 46 -7.47 -6.89 -0.05
C ILE A 46 -6.55 -6.43 -1.19
N HIS A 47 -5.59 -7.27 -1.57
CA HIS A 47 -4.82 -7.06 -2.79
C HIS A 47 -5.64 -7.48 -4.02
N ALA A 48 -5.52 -6.77 -5.14
CA ALA A 48 -6.30 -7.03 -6.35
C ALA A 48 -6.24 -8.50 -6.83
N ASN A 49 -5.06 -9.13 -6.75
CA ASN A 49 -4.93 -10.55 -7.08
C ASN A 49 -5.76 -11.47 -6.18
N ASN A 50 -5.83 -11.16 -4.88
CA ASN A 50 -6.63 -11.95 -3.93
C ASN A 50 -8.13 -11.75 -4.15
N PHE A 51 -8.54 -10.54 -4.54
CA PHE A 51 -9.92 -10.29 -4.96
C PHE A 51 -10.31 -11.17 -6.16
N MET A 52 -9.44 -11.23 -7.18
CA MET A 52 -9.67 -12.11 -8.35
C MET A 52 -9.76 -13.58 -7.95
N GLN A 53 -8.85 -14.06 -7.10
CA GLN A 53 -8.86 -15.45 -6.62
C GLN A 53 -10.15 -15.75 -5.83
N HIS A 54 -10.59 -14.83 -4.99
CA HIS A 54 -11.83 -14.95 -4.23
C HIS A 54 -13.04 -15.03 -5.16
N MET A 55 -13.09 -14.19 -6.19
CA MET A 55 -14.15 -14.22 -7.21
C MET A 55 -14.14 -15.54 -7.99
N VAL A 56 -12.99 -15.98 -8.49
CA VAL A 56 -12.87 -17.24 -9.25
C VAL A 56 -13.31 -18.44 -8.40
N LYS A 57 -12.93 -18.46 -7.13
CA LYS A 57 -13.38 -19.49 -6.19
C LYS A 57 -14.90 -19.45 -6.02
N ALA A 58 -15.48 -18.28 -5.84
CA ALA A 58 -16.92 -18.13 -5.69
C ALA A 58 -17.69 -18.57 -6.97
N MET A 59 -17.15 -18.30 -8.16
CA MET A 59 -17.69 -18.77 -9.43
C MET A 59 -17.67 -20.30 -9.52
N ARG A 60 -16.52 -20.91 -9.23
CA ARG A 60 -16.35 -22.37 -9.27
C ARG A 60 -17.29 -23.10 -8.29
N ASP A 61 -17.46 -22.52 -7.11
CA ASP A 61 -18.25 -23.09 -6.03
C ASP A 61 -19.76 -22.72 -6.11
N ASN A 62 -20.20 -22.01 -7.20
CA ASN A 62 -21.56 -21.47 -7.37
C ASN A 62 -22.02 -20.57 -6.20
N LYS A 63 -21.11 -19.76 -5.65
CA LYS A 63 -21.34 -18.89 -4.49
C LYS A 63 -21.23 -17.39 -4.81
N MET A 64 -21.49 -17.00 -6.06
CA MET A 64 -21.38 -15.60 -6.48
C MET A 64 -22.33 -14.67 -5.72
N ASP A 65 -23.52 -15.13 -5.35
CA ASP A 65 -24.45 -14.32 -4.54
C ASP A 65 -23.90 -14.04 -3.14
N GLN A 66 -23.24 -15.04 -2.52
CA GLN A 66 -22.57 -14.86 -1.22
C GLN A 66 -21.38 -13.92 -1.33
N PHE A 67 -20.59 -14.03 -2.40
CA PHE A 67 -19.48 -13.13 -2.70
C PHE A 67 -19.97 -11.67 -2.82
N LYS A 68 -21.00 -11.42 -3.65
CA LYS A 68 -21.59 -10.10 -3.82
C LYS A 68 -22.15 -9.55 -2.50
N LYS A 69 -22.88 -10.36 -1.74
CA LYS A 69 -23.43 -9.98 -0.44
C LYS A 69 -22.35 -9.62 0.55
N PHE A 70 -21.24 -10.38 0.60
CA PHE A 70 -20.11 -10.11 1.47
C PHE A 70 -19.49 -8.73 1.19
N TYR A 71 -19.10 -8.46 -0.07
CA TYR A 71 -18.48 -7.17 -0.40
C TYR A 71 -19.42 -5.98 -0.20
N ARG A 72 -20.71 -6.12 -0.54
CA ARG A 72 -21.71 -5.06 -0.33
C ARG A 72 -22.00 -4.78 1.15
N SER A 73 -21.67 -5.70 2.05
CA SER A 73 -21.87 -5.53 3.49
C SER A 73 -20.75 -4.72 4.17
N LEU A 74 -19.68 -4.39 3.46
CA LEU A 74 -18.53 -3.68 4.02
C LEU A 74 -18.86 -2.20 4.28
N ASP A 75 -18.25 -1.65 5.32
CA ASP A 75 -18.27 -0.21 5.61
C ASP A 75 -17.10 0.51 4.95
N ALA A 76 -15.98 -0.20 4.74
CA ALA A 76 -14.84 0.28 3.98
C ALA A 76 -14.16 -0.86 3.20
N LEU A 77 -13.85 -0.61 1.93
CA LEU A 77 -13.13 -1.51 1.04
C LEU A 77 -11.82 -0.84 0.60
N LEU A 78 -10.69 -1.46 0.96
CA LEU A 78 -9.35 -1.02 0.63
C LEU A 78 -8.74 -2.02 -0.33
N VAL A 79 -8.54 -1.64 -1.60
CA VAL A 79 -7.98 -2.53 -2.63
C VAL A 79 -6.61 -2.03 -3.06
N ASP A 80 -5.63 -2.89 -2.85
CA ASP A 80 -4.23 -2.59 -3.17
C ASP A 80 -3.87 -3.08 -4.58
N ASP A 81 -3.13 -2.25 -5.31
CA ASP A 81 -2.57 -2.54 -6.63
C ASP A 81 -3.62 -2.92 -7.69
N ILE A 82 -4.60 -2.05 -7.91
CA ILE A 82 -5.70 -2.30 -8.87
C ILE A 82 -5.25 -2.42 -10.33
N GLN A 83 -4.01 -2.03 -10.69
CA GLN A 83 -3.47 -2.25 -12.03
C GLN A 83 -3.45 -3.74 -12.41
N PHE A 84 -3.47 -4.65 -11.43
CA PHE A 84 -3.59 -6.10 -11.69
C PHE A 84 -4.97 -6.54 -12.24
N PHE A 85 -5.97 -5.65 -12.25
CA PHE A 85 -7.23 -5.90 -12.94
C PHE A 85 -7.13 -5.75 -14.46
N ALA A 86 -6.01 -5.22 -14.97
CA ALA A 86 -5.78 -5.10 -16.41
C ALA A 86 -5.99 -6.45 -17.13
N GLU A 87 -6.65 -6.42 -18.28
CA GLU A 87 -7.01 -7.62 -19.08
C GLU A 87 -7.97 -8.62 -18.40
N LYS A 88 -8.54 -8.30 -17.25
CA LYS A 88 -9.43 -9.20 -16.49
C LYS A 88 -10.88 -8.71 -16.59
N GLU A 89 -11.48 -8.77 -17.77
CA GLU A 89 -12.81 -8.22 -18.05
C GLU A 89 -13.87 -8.62 -17.02
N LYS A 90 -14.01 -9.92 -16.71
CA LYS A 90 -15.00 -10.39 -15.72
C LYS A 90 -14.74 -9.82 -14.31
N THR A 91 -13.48 -9.68 -13.95
CA THR A 91 -13.12 -9.09 -12.65
C THR A 91 -13.46 -7.60 -12.62
N GLN A 92 -13.18 -6.90 -13.71
CA GLN A 92 -13.50 -5.48 -13.84
C GLN A 92 -15.02 -5.26 -13.78
N GLU A 93 -15.80 -6.10 -14.45
CA GLU A 93 -17.27 -6.05 -14.41
C GLU A 93 -17.81 -6.24 -12.98
N GLU A 94 -17.41 -7.30 -12.29
CA GLU A 94 -17.86 -7.56 -10.93
C GLU A 94 -17.38 -6.49 -9.94
N PHE A 95 -16.14 -6.03 -10.08
CA PHE A 95 -15.64 -4.94 -9.27
C PHE A 95 -16.39 -3.64 -9.49
N PHE A 96 -16.77 -3.33 -10.73
CA PHE A 96 -17.59 -2.17 -11.06
C PHE A 96 -18.95 -2.19 -10.33
N HIS A 97 -19.61 -3.36 -10.29
CA HIS A 97 -20.88 -3.50 -9.58
C HIS A 97 -20.73 -3.35 -8.06
N ILE A 98 -19.68 -3.93 -7.48
CA ILE A 98 -19.36 -3.78 -6.05
C ILE A 98 -19.04 -2.33 -5.74
N PHE A 99 -18.19 -1.70 -6.55
CA PHE A 99 -17.82 -0.29 -6.40
C PHE A 99 -19.04 0.62 -6.36
N ASN A 100 -19.93 0.50 -7.37
CA ASN A 100 -21.14 1.32 -7.42
C ASN A 100 -22.03 1.11 -6.19
N SER A 101 -22.25 -0.14 -5.80
CA SER A 101 -23.06 -0.46 -4.63
C SER A 101 -22.53 0.16 -3.33
N LEU A 102 -21.21 0.13 -3.11
CA LEU A 102 -20.58 0.73 -1.97
C LEU A 102 -20.61 2.26 -2.04
N PHE A 103 -20.35 2.80 -3.22
CA PHE A 103 -20.34 4.25 -3.43
C PHE A 103 -21.71 4.87 -3.21
N GLU A 104 -22.77 4.30 -3.79
CA GLU A 104 -24.16 4.75 -3.66
C GLU A 104 -24.68 4.68 -2.21
N THR A 105 -24.16 3.75 -1.43
CA THR A 105 -24.52 3.60 -0.01
C THR A 105 -23.58 4.38 0.94
N GLY A 106 -22.72 5.25 0.40
CA GLY A 106 -21.81 6.09 1.19
C GLY A 106 -20.72 5.30 1.95
N ARG A 107 -20.37 4.10 1.45
CA ARG A 107 -19.29 3.32 2.03
C ARG A 107 -17.95 3.76 1.48
N GLN A 108 -16.92 3.74 2.31
CA GLN A 108 -15.59 4.20 1.91
C GLN A 108 -14.91 3.21 0.95
N ILE A 109 -14.38 3.73 -0.15
CA ILE A 109 -13.55 2.98 -1.09
C ILE A 109 -12.18 3.65 -1.14
N ILE A 110 -11.12 2.85 -0.97
CA ILE A 110 -9.74 3.30 -1.09
C ILE A 110 -9.01 2.36 -2.03
N LEU A 111 -8.34 2.93 -3.01
CA LEU A 111 -7.67 2.18 -4.07
C LEU A 111 -6.22 2.63 -4.17
N THR A 112 -5.32 1.71 -4.49
CA THR A 112 -3.95 2.07 -4.87
C THR A 112 -3.60 1.56 -6.26
N SER A 113 -2.63 2.23 -6.89
CA SER A 113 -2.04 1.83 -8.15
C SER A 113 -0.58 2.27 -8.25
N ASP A 114 0.16 1.67 -9.16
CA ASP A 114 1.52 2.10 -9.51
C ASP A 114 1.54 3.36 -10.39
N ARG A 115 0.36 3.78 -10.94
CA ARG A 115 0.22 4.92 -11.86
C ARG A 115 -1.15 5.58 -11.74
N TYR A 116 -1.26 6.76 -12.33
CA TYR A 116 -2.50 7.54 -12.37
C TYR A 116 -3.65 6.75 -13.06
N PRO A 117 -4.93 6.89 -12.63
CA PRO A 117 -6.05 6.10 -13.14
C PRO A 117 -6.16 6.04 -14.68
N LYS A 118 -5.99 7.17 -15.36
CA LYS A 118 -6.09 7.23 -16.83
C LYS A 118 -4.94 6.51 -17.54
N GLU A 119 -3.79 6.34 -16.88
CA GLU A 119 -2.60 5.68 -17.40
C GLU A 119 -2.61 4.16 -17.24
N ILE A 120 -3.61 3.63 -16.52
CA ILE A 120 -3.74 2.19 -16.37
C ILE A 120 -4.30 1.62 -17.66
N GLU A 121 -3.45 0.96 -18.42
CA GLU A 121 -3.84 0.33 -19.68
C GLU A 121 -4.76 -0.87 -19.42
N LYS A 122 -5.63 -1.18 -20.40
CA LYS A 122 -6.49 -2.38 -20.41
C LYS A 122 -7.44 -2.49 -19.20
N ILE A 123 -7.78 -1.35 -18.63
CA ILE A 123 -8.91 -1.19 -17.70
C ILE A 123 -10.02 -0.41 -18.42
N GLU A 124 -11.26 -0.85 -18.23
CA GLU A 124 -12.42 -0.24 -18.86
C GLU A 124 -12.57 1.24 -18.46
N GLU A 125 -12.91 2.09 -19.44
CA GLU A 125 -13.04 3.54 -19.24
C GLU A 125 -14.10 3.88 -18.16
N ARG A 126 -15.16 3.07 -18.02
CA ARG A 126 -16.14 3.28 -16.96
C ARG A 126 -15.55 3.13 -15.56
N LEU A 127 -14.59 2.21 -15.35
CA LEU A 127 -13.87 2.07 -14.07
C LEU A 127 -12.90 3.22 -13.85
N LYS A 128 -12.11 3.59 -14.87
CA LYS A 128 -11.18 4.74 -14.77
C LYS A 128 -11.90 6.02 -14.39
N SER A 129 -13.09 6.23 -14.98
CA SER A 129 -13.96 7.37 -14.64
C SER A 129 -14.35 7.35 -13.15
N ARG A 130 -14.75 6.19 -12.63
CA ARG A 130 -15.13 6.01 -11.22
C ARG A 130 -13.96 6.28 -10.27
N PHE A 131 -12.77 5.82 -10.62
CA PHE A 131 -11.57 6.03 -9.81
C PHE A 131 -11.24 7.51 -9.62
N GLY A 132 -11.53 8.33 -10.62
CA GLY A 132 -11.31 9.77 -10.59
C GLY A 132 -12.42 10.62 -9.92
N TRP A 133 -13.52 10.02 -9.45
CA TRP A 133 -14.63 10.79 -8.89
C TRP A 133 -14.35 11.48 -7.57
N GLY A 134 -13.52 10.86 -6.73
CA GLY A 134 -13.16 11.40 -5.42
C GLY A 134 -11.81 12.11 -5.42
N LEU A 135 -10.98 11.83 -4.43
CA LEU A 135 -9.64 12.40 -4.32
C LEU A 135 -8.60 11.45 -4.89
N THR A 136 -7.83 11.92 -5.85
CA THR A 136 -6.66 11.21 -6.38
C THR A 136 -5.39 11.93 -5.92
N THR A 137 -4.48 11.20 -5.28
CA THR A 137 -3.26 11.75 -4.69
C THR A 137 -2.04 10.92 -5.09
N ALA A 138 -1.00 11.60 -5.56
CA ALA A 138 0.30 10.98 -5.78
C ALA A 138 1.04 10.76 -4.46
N ILE A 139 1.76 9.64 -4.36
CA ILE A 139 2.80 9.45 -3.35
C ILE A 139 4.14 9.59 -4.04
N GLU A 140 4.87 10.62 -3.64
CA GLU A 140 6.20 10.92 -4.15
C GLU A 140 7.28 10.23 -3.31
N PRO A 141 8.49 10.02 -3.87
CA PRO A 141 9.61 9.55 -3.09
C PRO A 141 9.88 10.49 -1.90
N PRO A 142 10.15 9.95 -0.70
CA PRO A 142 10.40 10.76 0.47
C PRO A 142 11.70 11.58 0.31
N ASP A 143 11.72 12.79 0.88
CA ASP A 143 12.93 13.59 0.98
C ASP A 143 13.97 12.95 1.90
N LEU A 144 15.18 13.53 1.97
CA LEU A 144 16.27 12.97 2.76
C LEU A 144 15.92 12.83 4.24
N GLU A 145 15.31 13.85 4.81
CA GLU A 145 14.96 13.91 6.24
C GLU A 145 13.92 12.83 6.56
N THR A 146 12.90 12.68 5.71
CA THR A 146 11.89 11.64 5.84
C THR A 146 12.52 10.24 5.70
N ARG A 147 13.47 10.04 4.78
CA ARG A 147 14.17 8.75 4.65
C ARG A 147 14.96 8.39 5.90
N VAL A 148 15.67 9.37 6.50
CA VAL A 148 16.39 9.18 7.76
C VAL A 148 15.41 8.79 8.87
N ALA A 149 14.29 9.51 9.01
CA ALA A 149 13.27 9.21 10.00
C ALA A 149 12.68 7.81 9.83
N ILE A 150 12.44 7.37 8.59
CA ILE A 150 11.97 6.01 8.27
C ILE A 150 12.99 4.97 8.74
N LEU A 151 14.28 5.15 8.42
CA LEU A 151 15.33 4.22 8.81
C LEU A 151 15.44 4.09 10.34
N LEU A 152 15.45 5.22 11.07
CA LEU A 152 15.50 5.22 12.52
C LEU A 152 14.29 4.54 13.15
N LYS A 153 13.09 4.83 12.64
CA LYS A 153 11.86 4.20 13.13
C LYS A 153 11.84 2.70 12.87
N LYS A 154 12.27 2.27 11.70
CA LYS A 154 12.36 0.84 11.37
C LYS A 154 13.44 0.12 12.17
N ALA A 155 14.56 0.76 12.44
CA ALA A 155 15.59 0.22 13.32
C ALA A 155 15.04 0.00 14.75
N GLU A 156 14.29 0.97 15.28
CA GLU A 156 13.63 0.86 16.58
C GLU A 156 12.64 -0.33 16.62
N GLU A 157 11.81 -0.51 15.58
CA GLU A 157 10.87 -1.64 15.44
C GLU A 157 11.60 -3.00 15.45
N HIS A 158 12.83 -3.04 14.94
CA HIS A 158 13.68 -4.24 14.92
C HIS A 158 14.60 -4.38 16.14
N ASN A 159 14.47 -3.53 17.17
CA ASN A 159 15.36 -3.45 18.33
C ASN A 159 16.83 -3.34 17.92
N MET A 160 17.12 -2.53 16.92
CA MET A 160 18.46 -2.29 16.40
C MET A 160 18.91 -0.87 16.76
N GLU A 161 20.06 -0.74 17.41
CA GLU A 161 20.68 0.55 17.66
C GLU A 161 21.36 1.05 16.36
N LEU A 162 20.67 1.92 15.64
CA LEU A 162 21.18 2.56 14.43
C LEU A 162 21.61 3.99 14.74
N PRO A 163 22.91 4.34 14.69
CA PRO A 163 23.34 5.72 14.83
C PRO A 163 22.74 6.62 13.75
N GLU A 164 22.38 7.86 14.12
CA GLU A 164 21.78 8.82 13.19
C GLU A 164 22.66 9.11 11.98
N GLU A 165 23.98 9.21 12.18
CA GLU A 165 24.96 9.40 11.11
C GLU A 165 24.97 8.25 10.10
N VAL A 166 24.73 7.01 10.56
CA VAL A 166 24.62 5.82 9.70
C VAL A 166 23.30 5.84 8.93
N ALA A 167 22.20 6.19 9.59
CA ALA A 167 20.90 6.36 8.93
C ALA A 167 21.01 7.43 7.83
N PHE A 168 21.66 8.55 8.10
CA PHE A 168 21.90 9.61 7.14
C PHE A 168 22.77 9.13 5.96
N PHE A 169 23.83 8.38 6.24
CA PHE A 169 24.71 7.81 5.23
C PHE A 169 23.96 6.88 4.26
N ILE A 170 23.06 6.00 4.77
CA ILE A 170 22.22 5.12 3.96
C ILE A 170 21.23 5.96 3.15
N ALA A 171 20.51 6.88 3.80
CA ALA A 171 19.48 7.70 3.18
C ALA A 171 19.98 8.60 2.05
N GLN A 172 21.20 9.09 2.12
CA GLN A 172 21.82 9.88 1.04
C GLN A 172 22.03 9.08 -0.25
N ARG A 173 22.27 7.78 -0.12
CA ARG A 173 22.63 6.89 -1.23
C ARG A 173 21.43 6.17 -1.81
N LEU A 174 20.51 5.75 -0.98
CA LEU A 174 19.27 5.08 -1.39
C LEU A 174 18.14 6.11 -1.49
N ARG A 175 17.83 6.54 -2.73
CA ARG A 175 16.92 7.66 -2.98
C ARG A 175 15.60 7.23 -3.62
N THR A 176 15.48 5.98 -4.06
CA THR A 176 14.45 5.57 -4.99
C THR A 176 13.14 5.20 -4.29
N ASN A 177 13.18 4.37 -3.26
CA ASN A 177 11.95 3.94 -2.57
C ASN A 177 12.22 3.41 -1.16
N VAL A 178 11.15 3.30 -0.37
CA VAL A 178 11.21 2.86 1.03
C VAL A 178 11.56 1.37 1.15
N ARG A 179 11.19 0.53 0.17
CA ARG A 179 11.56 -0.90 0.20
C ARG A 179 13.06 -1.12 0.12
N GLU A 180 13.77 -0.28 -0.63
CA GLU A 180 15.25 -0.35 -0.69
C GLU A 180 15.87 0.04 0.65
N LEU A 181 15.31 1.05 1.34
CA LEU A 181 15.74 1.42 2.69
C LEU A 181 15.54 0.28 3.69
N GLU A 182 14.36 -0.35 3.67
CA GLU A 182 14.05 -1.52 4.51
C GLU A 182 14.96 -2.72 4.17
N GLY A 183 15.17 -2.99 2.89
CA GLY A 183 16.06 -4.05 2.43
C GLY A 183 17.51 -3.85 2.91
N ALA A 184 18.02 -2.62 2.81
CA ALA A 184 19.35 -2.26 3.31
C ALA A 184 19.44 -2.44 4.84
N LEU A 185 18.43 -1.96 5.57
CA LEU A 185 18.39 -2.08 7.03
C LEU A 185 18.36 -3.55 7.49
N ASN A 186 17.52 -4.39 6.85
CA ASN A 186 17.45 -5.82 7.13
C ASN A 186 18.79 -6.52 6.88
N ARG A 187 19.50 -6.12 5.82
CA ARG A 187 20.83 -6.68 5.51
C ARG A 187 21.89 -6.27 6.56
N VAL A 188 21.85 -5.01 7.00
CA VAL A 188 22.73 -4.52 8.07
C VAL A 188 22.47 -5.28 9.36
N LYS A 189 21.19 -5.47 9.74
CA LYS A 189 20.82 -6.23 10.92
C LYS A 189 21.28 -7.68 10.83
N ALA A 190 21.00 -8.36 9.74
CA ALA A 190 21.41 -9.76 9.56
C ALA A 190 22.94 -9.92 9.65
N MET A 191 23.71 -8.97 9.12
CA MET A 191 25.17 -9.00 9.20
C MET A 191 25.67 -8.71 10.62
N GLN A 192 25.01 -7.79 11.37
CA GLN A 192 25.31 -7.54 12.77
C GLN A 192 25.03 -8.79 13.63
N ASP A 193 23.89 -9.44 13.41
CA ASP A 193 23.53 -10.66 14.15
C ASP A 193 24.53 -11.80 13.86
N PHE A 194 25.10 -11.85 12.65
CA PHE A 194 26.06 -12.88 12.24
C PHE A 194 27.49 -12.59 12.72
N LYS A 195 27.98 -11.36 12.56
CA LYS A 195 29.39 -11.00 12.86
C LYS A 195 29.55 -10.42 14.26
N GLY A 196 28.47 -9.91 14.87
CA GLY A 196 28.55 -9.06 16.05
C GLY A 196 29.16 -7.68 15.75
N GLY A 197 29.33 -6.89 16.78
CA GLY A 197 29.98 -5.58 16.69
C GLY A 197 29.03 -4.38 16.63
N HIS A 198 29.64 -3.20 16.55
CA HIS A 198 28.90 -1.94 16.44
C HIS A 198 28.57 -1.62 14.98
N ILE A 199 27.40 -1.01 14.78
CA ILE A 199 27.01 -0.50 13.48
C ILE A 199 27.60 0.90 13.32
N ASP A 200 28.60 1.03 12.47
CA ASP A 200 29.20 2.28 12.04
C ASP A 200 29.16 2.42 10.52
N ILE A 201 29.65 3.54 10.00
CA ILE A 201 29.65 3.83 8.56
C ILE A 201 30.48 2.81 7.78
N ASP A 202 31.61 2.35 8.31
CA ASP A 202 32.49 1.41 7.62
C ASP A 202 31.86 0.02 7.57
N PHE A 203 31.25 -0.44 8.68
CA PHE A 203 30.46 -1.68 8.71
C PHE A 203 29.35 -1.67 7.68
N VAL A 204 28.60 -0.56 7.58
CA VAL A 204 27.48 -0.44 6.61
C VAL A 204 28.00 -0.35 5.18
N ARG A 205 29.10 0.36 4.94
CA ARG A 205 29.74 0.44 3.61
C ARG A 205 30.13 -0.94 3.12
N ASP A 206 30.76 -1.75 3.94
CA ASP A 206 31.17 -3.12 3.59
C ASP A 206 29.97 -4.03 3.37
N THR A 207 28.93 -3.90 4.23
CA THR A 207 27.74 -4.73 4.16
C THR A 207 26.88 -4.43 2.93
N LEU A 208 26.80 -3.17 2.53
CA LEU A 208 25.91 -2.69 1.46
C LEU A 208 26.65 -2.30 0.17
N LYS A 209 27.94 -2.63 0.04
CA LYS A 209 28.77 -2.24 -1.12
C LYS A 209 28.12 -2.50 -2.48
N ASP A 210 27.43 -3.64 -2.61
CA ASP A 210 26.76 -4.05 -3.85
C ASP A 210 25.48 -3.24 -4.14
N ILE A 211 24.89 -2.63 -3.11
CA ILE A 211 23.63 -1.87 -3.20
C ILE A 211 23.92 -0.38 -3.34
N LEU A 212 24.98 0.11 -2.68
CA LEU A 212 25.31 1.53 -2.61
C LEU A 212 26.09 2.05 -3.84
N ALA A 213 26.37 1.20 -4.83
CA ALA A 213 27.13 1.53 -6.03
C ALA A 213 28.45 2.27 -5.72
N LEU A 214 29.21 1.75 -4.77
CA LEU A 214 30.53 2.25 -4.34
C LEU A 214 31.66 1.62 -5.14
#